data_0b2d17e838de1e7aea79fb25229af30d
#
_entry.id   0b2d17e838de1e7aea79fb25229af30d
#
_cell.length_a   1.000
_cell.length_b   1.000
_cell.length_c   1.000
_cell.angle_alpha   90.00
_cell.angle_beta   90.00
_cell.angle_gamma   90.00
#
_symmetry.space_group_name_H-M   'P 1'
#
loop_
_entity.id
_entity.type
_entity.pdbx_description
1 polymer ?
#
loop_
_entity_poly.entity_id
_entity_poly.type
_entity_poly.pdbx_seq_one_letter_code
_entity_poly.pdbx_strand_id
1 'polypeptide(L)' 'MSVVLFDGFELLDVFGPVELFGMVPGKVDVEFVGPQAGAVASGQGAQAIATSGYAAAAPADIVLVPG' A
#
# COMPACT_ATOMS: atom_id res chain seq x y z
N MET A 1 0.94 6.93 -6.12
CA MET A 1 0.08 5.73 -6.07
C MET A 1 -0.26 5.41 -4.62
N SER A 2 -1.52 5.32 -4.32
CA SER A 2 -1.99 4.86 -3.02
C SER A 2 -2.19 3.35 -3.05
N VAL A 3 -1.56 2.66 -2.13
CA VAL A 3 -1.72 1.22 -1.97
C VAL A 3 -2.58 0.99 -0.74
N VAL A 4 -3.77 0.42 -0.95
CA VAL A 4 -4.74 0.20 0.12
C VAL A 4 -4.39 -1.08 0.88
N LEU A 5 -4.07 -0.93 2.17
CA LEU A 5 -3.80 -2.07 3.03
C LEU A 5 -5.00 -2.30 3.94
N PHE A 6 -5.32 -3.56 4.16
CA PHE A 6 -6.36 -3.98 5.10
C PHE A 6 -5.90 -5.29 5.73
N ASP A 7 -6.41 -5.60 6.90
CA ASP A 7 -6.02 -6.81 7.61
C ASP A 7 -6.25 -8.05 6.75
N GLY A 8 -5.24 -8.89 6.61
CA GLY A 8 -5.30 -10.09 5.79
C GLY A 8 -5.02 -9.88 4.31
N PHE A 9 -4.50 -8.71 3.90
CA PHE A 9 -4.20 -8.45 2.50
C PHE A 9 -3.23 -9.49 1.92
N GLU A 10 -3.33 -9.73 0.60
CA GLU A 10 -2.44 -10.66 -0.09
C GLU A 10 -1.11 -9.98 -0.37
N LEU A 11 -0.04 -10.50 0.22
CA LEU A 11 1.27 -9.86 0.24
C LEU A 11 1.82 -9.60 -1.17
N LEU A 12 1.74 -10.60 -2.04
CA LEU A 12 2.28 -10.48 -3.39
C LEU A 12 1.50 -9.49 -4.24
N ASP A 13 0.20 -9.37 -4.01
CA ASP A 13 -0.65 -8.42 -4.74
C ASP A 13 -0.30 -6.97 -4.43
N VAL A 14 0.36 -6.73 -3.30
CA VAL A 14 0.88 -5.41 -2.94
C VAL A 14 2.31 -5.24 -3.44
N PHE A 15 3.21 -6.14 -3.05
CA PHE A 15 4.63 -5.95 -3.28
C PHE A 15 5.07 -6.25 -4.71
N GLY A 16 4.33 -7.07 -5.45
CA GLY A 16 4.60 -7.28 -6.88
C GLY A 16 4.46 -5.98 -7.67
N PRO A 17 3.28 -5.34 -7.68
CA PRO A 17 3.10 -4.05 -8.36
C PRO A 17 3.99 -2.95 -7.80
N VAL A 18 4.17 -2.87 -6.48
CA VAL A 18 5.03 -1.86 -5.86
C VAL A 18 6.47 -1.98 -6.34
N GLU A 19 6.97 -3.20 -6.48
CA GLU A 19 8.29 -3.44 -7.04
C GLU A 19 8.41 -2.86 -8.45
N LEU A 20 7.43 -3.15 -9.30
CA LEU A 20 7.46 -2.69 -10.69
C LEU A 20 7.36 -1.17 -10.80
N PHE A 21 6.39 -0.58 -10.14
CA PHE A 21 6.18 0.87 -10.21
C PHE A 21 7.28 1.64 -9.50
N GLY A 22 7.82 1.08 -8.42
CA GLY A 22 8.90 1.71 -7.66
C GLY A 22 10.23 1.72 -8.38
N MET A 23 10.39 0.92 -9.44
CA MET A 23 11.63 0.89 -10.22
C MET A 23 11.77 2.05 -11.20
N VAL A 24 10.78 2.93 -11.29
CA VAL A 24 10.82 4.10 -12.17
C VAL A 24 10.97 5.35 -11.30
N PRO A 25 12.21 5.76 -10.97
CA PRO A 25 12.44 6.89 -10.06
C PRO A 25 11.80 8.17 -10.58
N GLY A 26 11.16 8.91 -9.67
CA GLY A 26 10.57 10.20 -9.99
C GLY A 26 9.31 10.16 -10.83
N LYS A 27 8.80 8.96 -11.13
CA LYS A 27 7.58 8.80 -11.95
C LYS A 27 6.37 8.41 -11.12
N VAL A 28 6.57 7.59 -10.09
CA VAL A 28 5.49 7.11 -9.24
C VAL A 28 5.92 7.21 -7.78
N ASP A 29 5.20 8.00 -7.01
CA ASP A 29 5.38 8.04 -5.55
C ASP A 29 4.38 7.07 -4.94
N VAL A 30 4.88 6.18 -4.09
CA VAL A 30 4.08 5.13 -3.47
C VAL A 30 3.80 5.50 -2.02
N GLU A 31 2.52 5.45 -1.63
CA GLU A 31 2.09 5.60 -0.24
C GLU A 31 1.24 4.41 0.16
N PHE A 32 1.55 3.80 1.29
CA PHE A 32 0.71 2.77 1.89
C PHE A 32 -0.31 3.45 2.81
N VAL A 33 -1.58 3.15 2.59
CA VAL A 33 -2.68 3.66 3.41
C VAL A 33 -3.44 2.49 4.03
N GLY A 34 -3.83 2.63 5.29
CA GLY A 34 -4.54 1.60 6.03
C GLY A 34 -5.72 2.17 6.79
N PRO A 35 -6.41 1.34 7.59
CA PRO A 35 -7.51 1.84 8.44
C PRO A 35 -7.04 2.98 9.33
N GLN A 36 -5.79 2.90 9.77
CA GLN A 36 -5.09 3.96 10.48
C GLN A 36 -3.61 3.82 10.18
N ALA A 37 -2.81 4.85 10.48
CA ALA A 37 -1.37 4.76 10.34
C ALA A 37 -0.82 3.67 11.25
N GLY A 38 0.17 2.92 10.77
CA GLY A 38 0.79 1.86 11.54
C GLY A 38 0.82 0.54 10.81
N ALA A 39 1.16 -0.52 11.54
CA ALA A 39 1.33 -1.86 10.97
C ALA A 39 -0.01 -2.48 10.56
N VAL A 40 -0.01 -3.08 9.38
CA VAL A 40 -1.15 -3.84 8.86
C VAL A 40 -0.64 -5.23 8.50
N ALA A 41 -1.27 -6.27 9.04
CA ALA A 41 -0.85 -7.65 8.81
C ALA A 41 -1.40 -8.19 7.50
N SER A 42 -0.54 -8.86 6.74
CA SER A 42 -0.97 -9.61 5.55
C SER A 42 -1.58 -10.96 5.95
N GLY A 43 -2.21 -11.62 5.00
CA GLY A 43 -2.71 -12.99 5.18
C GLY A 43 -1.62 -14.00 5.47
N GLN A 44 -0.37 -13.69 5.12
CA GLN A 44 0.79 -14.54 5.38
C GLN A 44 1.49 -14.20 6.69
N GLY A 45 1.01 -13.20 7.43
CA GLY A 45 1.54 -12.81 8.72
C GLY A 45 2.61 -11.72 8.68
N ALA A 46 3.19 -11.44 7.53
CA ALA A 46 4.12 -10.32 7.39
C ALA A 46 3.36 -8.99 7.45
N GLN A 47 3.98 -7.98 8.05
CA GLN A 47 3.34 -6.69 8.23
C GLN A 47 3.93 -5.64 7.29
N ALA A 48 3.08 -4.75 6.80
CA ALA A 48 3.48 -3.54 6.09
C ALA A 48 3.03 -2.33 6.91
N ILE A 49 3.75 -1.23 6.75
CA ILE A 49 3.47 -0.01 7.52
C ILE A 49 2.69 0.97 6.64
N ALA A 50 1.48 1.28 7.06
CA ALA A 50 0.71 2.36 6.45
C ALA A 50 1.19 3.69 7.04
N THR A 51 1.50 4.66 6.18
CA THR A 51 1.97 5.96 6.62
C THR A 51 0.83 6.90 6.96
N SER A 52 -0.39 6.60 6.50
CA SER A 52 -1.58 7.34 6.88
C SER A 52 -2.81 6.43 6.87
N GLY A 53 -3.84 6.85 7.60
CA GLY A 53 -5.15 6.22 7.51
C GLY A 53 -5.89 6.62 6.25
N TYR A 54 -6.94 5.89 5.90
CA TYR A 54 -7.72 6.17 4.69
C TYR A 54 -8.26 7.61 4.68
N ALA A 55 -8.72 8.09 5.84
CA ALA A 55 -9.34 9.42 5.93
C ALA A 55 -8.33 10.55 5.75
N ALA A 56 -7.05 10.30 6.01
CA ALA A 56 -5.99 11.29 5.93
C ALA A 56 -5.11 11.12 4.69
N ALA A 57 -5.41 10.16 3.83
CA ALA A 57 -4.60 9.87 2.66
C ALA A 57 -4.65 11.04 1.67
N ALA A 58 -3.49 11.35 1.09
CA ALA A 58 -3.39 12.35 0.03
C ALA A 58 -4.10 11.86 -1.23
N PRO A 59 -4.64 12.77 -2.06
CA PRO A 59 -5.17 12.40 -3.36
C PRO A 59 -4.12 11.66 -4.20
N ALA A 60 -4.55 10.66 -4.94
CA ALA A 60 -3.66 9.85 -5.76
C ALA A 60 -4.24 9.65 -7.16
N ASP A 61 -3.34 9.62 -8.16
CA ASP A 61 -3.75 9.35 -9.54
C ASP A 61 -3.98 7.86 -9.78
N ILE A 62 -3.30 7.02 -9.00
CA ILE A 62 -3.39 5.56 -9.11
C ILE A 62 -3.69 5.00 -7.73
N VAL A 63 -4.66 4.08 -7.67
CA VAL A 63 -5.01 3.38 -6.44
C VAL A 63 -4.88 1.88 -6.69
N LEU A 64 -4.08 1.21 -5.88
CA LEU A 64 -3.93 -0.25 -5.93
C LEU A 64 -4.71 -0.86 -4.77
N VAL A 65 -5.63 -1.77 -5.10
CA VAL A 65 -6.39 -2.53 -4.11
C VAL A 65 -6.04 -4.00 -4.27
N PRO A 66 -5.29 -4.59 -3.34
CA PRO A 66 -4.92 -6.01 -3.42
C PRO A 66 -6.12 -6.91 -3.12
N GLY A 67 -5.99 -8.15 -3.50
CA GLY A 67 -6.98 -9.19 -3.22
C GLY A 67 -6.92 -9.75 -1.81
#